data_e037fcd7794690425be2a7ce206fd75d
#
_entry.id   e037fcd7794690425be2a7ce206fd75d
#
_cell.length_a   1.000
_cell.length_b   1.000
_cell.length_c   1.000
_cell.angle_alpha   90.00
_cell.angle_beta   90.00
_cell.angle_gamma   90.00
#
_symmetry.space_group_name_H-M   'P 1'
#
loop_
_entity.id
_entity.type
_entity.pdbx_description
1 polymer ?
#
loop_
_entity_poly.entity_id
_entity_poly.type
_entity_poly.pdbx_seq_one_letter_code
_entity_poly.pdbx_strand_id
1 'polypeptide(L)'
;MRYLKCLSGVAVVAVALTGCGGAGEPMAASPPPTQQMTPAPVAAEPITLVAAAKKVTYAFPVKAKNVSFHKTHAGYPATDLFAACGKPFVATTSGVVLEVSRVDKYRKGMKDGPYNGGKFVSIKGDDGVRYYGSHLSSVSKGIKKGVRVKAGQQLGKVGKTGNASNVCHVHYGISPPCKKAGDWKVRRGVVWPAKYLTSWRKGGHKSPAAAVKAYQKKKGCKA
;
A
#
# COMPACT_ATOMS: atom_id res chain seq x y z
N MET A 1 8.40 37.46 27.62
CA MET A 1 9.60 37.53 28.44
C MET A 1 10.57 36.42 28.05
N ARG A 2 11.69 36.88 27.65
CA ARG A 2 13.08 36.40 27.65
C ARG A 2 13.48 35.23 26.78
N TYR A 3 14.20 35.62 25.78
CA TYR A 3 15.21 34.95 24.97
C TYR A 3 16.29 34.26 25.79
N LEU A 4 16.82 33.14 25.29
CA LEU A 4 18.25 32.87 25.42
C LEU A 4 18.78 32.18 24.14
N LYS A 5 19.64 32.91 23.44
CA LYS A 5 20.57 32.43 22.42
C LYS A 5 21.82 31.92 23.13
N CYS A 6 22.44 30.86 22.66
CA CYS A 6 23.86 30.64 22.84
C CYS A 6 24.50 30.24 21.52
N LEU A 7 25.50 31.01 21.18
CA LEU A 7 26.42 30.96 20.03
C LEU A 7 27.73 30.24 20.45
N SER A 8 28.47 29.84 19.42
CA SER A 8 29.94 29.71 19.33
C SER A 8 30.55 28.37 19.80
N GLY A 9 31.48 27.73 19.10
CA GLY A 9 32.71 28.22 18.56
C GLY A 9 33.45 27.20 17.67
N VAL A 10 34.12 27.79 16.72
CA VAL A 10 35.09 27.22 15.79
C VAL A 10 36.45 27.12 16.49
N ALA A 11 37.18 26.03 16.27
CA ALA A 11 38.62 25.98 16.53
C ALA A 11 39.38 25.32 15.38
N VAL A 12 40.14 26.12 14.68
CA VAL A 12 41.17 25.77 13.70
C VAL A 12 42.47 25.60 14.46
N VAL A 13 43.18 24.50 14.23
CA VAL A 13 44.59 24.38 14.64
C VAL A 13 45.41 23.99 13.44
N ALA A 14 46.24 24.93 13.02
CA ALA A 14 47.34 24.76 12.09
C ALA A 14 48.62 24.49 12.88
N VAL A 15 49.36 23.47 12.47
CA VAL A 15 50.74 23.27 12.94
C VAL A 15 51.65 23.13 11.74
N ALA A 16 52.50 24.13 11.58
CA ALA A 16 53.65 24.13 10.70
C ALA A 16 54.88 23.66 11.51
N LEU A 17 55.67 22.80 10.92
CA LEU A 17 57.06 22.56 11.41
C LEU A 17 58.00 22.48 10.19
N THR A 18 58.88 23.40 10.14
CA THR A 18 60.12 23.51 9.36
C THR A 18 61.24 22.62 9.94
N GLY A 19 62.10 22.08 9.09
CA GLY A 19 63.31 21.44 9.52
C GLY A 19 64.24 21.06 8.38
N CYS A 20 65.34 21.78 8.29
CA CYS A 20 66.42 21.68 7.30
C CYS A 20 67.33 20.47 7.44
N GLY A 21 67.96 20.08 6.31
CA GLY A 21 69.41 19.90 6.29
C GLY A 21 69.94 18.49 6.02
N GLY A 22 70.78 18.36 5.00
CA GLY A 22 71.94 17.45 5.06
C GLY A 22 72.19 16.61 3.81
N ALA A 23 73.05 17.15 2.93
CA ALA A 23 74.23 16.56 2.23
C ALA A 23 74.21 15.08 1.75
N GLY A 24 74.25 14.89 0.49
CA GLY A 24 75.28 14.36 -0.45
C GLY A 24 75.74 12.93 -0.34
N GLU A 25 75.63 12.23 -1.50
CA GLU A 25 76.57 11.35 -2.17
C GLU A 25 75.92 10.07 -2.75
N PRO A 26 76.55 9.22 -3.59
CA PRO A 26 76.57 9.43 -5.04
C PRO A 26 75.79 8.34 -5.82
N MET A 27 75.61 8.59 -7.07
CA MET A 27 74.89 7.81 -8.04
C MET A 27 75.40 6.35 -8.17
N ALA A 28 74.47 5.42 -7.98
CA ALA A 28 74.58 4.10 -8.54
C ALA A 28 73.45 3.96 -9.60
N ALA A 29 73.83 3.60 -10.81
CA ALA A 29 72.95 3.43 -11.96
C ALA A 29 71.92 2.33 -11.70
N SER A 30 70.62 2.69 -11.75
CA SER A 30 69.51 1.76 -11.68
C SER A 30 69.27 1.08 -13.05
N PRO A 31 68.95 -0.23 -13.07
CA PRO A 31 68.53 -0.89 -14.30
C PRO A 31 67.15 -0.37 -14.79
N PRO A 32 66.86 -0.49 -16.10
CA PRO A 32 65.58 0.02 -16.63
C PRO A 32 64.38 -0.69 -16.03
N PRO A 33 63.25 0.01 -15.83
CA PRO A 33 62.04 -0.55 -15.23
C PRO A 33 61.44 -1.61 -16.19
N THR A 34 61.27 -2.81 -15.66
CA THR A 34 60.44 -3.83 -16.27
C THR A 34 59.00 -3.34 -16.29
N GLN A 35 58.44 -3.12 -17.47
CA GLN A 35 57.06 -2.76 -17.66
C GLN A 35 56.19 -3.90 -17.18
N GLN A 36 55.64 -3.82 -15.98
CA GLN A 36 54.53 -4.69 -15.55
C GLN A 36 53.31 -4.32 -16.38
N MET A 37 52.92 -5.20 -17.27
CA MET A 37 51.63 -5.13 -17.96
C MET A 37 50.54 -5.30 -16.90
N THR A 38 49.89 -4.20 -16.51
CA THR A 38 48.65 -4.28 -15.73
C THR A 38 47.56 -4.90 -16.62
N PRO A 39 46.88 -5.95 -16.16
CA PRO A 39 45.72 -6.46 -16.88
C PRO A 39 44.65 -5.38 -16.96
N ALA A 40 44.10 -5.18 -18.16
CA ALA A 40 43.00 -4.28 -18.39
C ALA A 40 41.81 -4.59 -17.45
N PRO A 41 41.14 -3.59 -16.91
CA PRO A 41 39.95 -3.83 -16.09
C PRO A 41 38.89 -4.56 -16.94
N VAL A 42 38.57 -5.79 -16.56
CA VAL A 42 37.42 -6.49 -17.10
C VAL A 42 36.21 -5.72 -16.69
N ALA A 43 35.51 -5.08 -17.63
CA ALA A 43 34.26 -4.41 -17.40
C ALA A 43 33.26 -5.44 -16.83
N ALA A 44 32.92 -5.29 -15.56
CA ALA A 44 31.88 -6.09 -14.93
C ALA A 44 30.55 -5.73 -15.60
N GLU A 45 29.98 -6.65 -16.36
CA GLU A 45 28.62 -6.53 -16.88
C GLU A 45 27.66 -6.27 -15.72
N PRO A 46 26.73 -5.30 -15.82
CA PRO A 46 25.75 -5.05 -14.77
C PRO A 46 24.82 -6.27 -14.66
N ILE A 47 24.97 -7.02 -13.58
CA ILE A 47 24.03 -8.09 -13.24
C ILE A 47 22.68 -7.43 -12.93
N THR A 48 21.81 -7.32 -13.93
CA THR A 48 20.44 -6.88 -13.75
C THR A 48 19.69 -7.99 -12.98
N LEU A 49 19.65 -7.89 -11.67
CA LEU A 49 18.79 -8.71 -10.82
C LEU A 49 17.33 -8.40 -11.17
N VAL A 50 16.78 -9.12 -12.14
CA VAL A 50 15.34 -9.14 -12.38
C VAL A 50 14.70 -9.82 -11.17
N ALA A 51 14.26 -9.01 -10.21
CA ALA A 51 13.51 -9.51 -9.07
C ALA A 51 12.27 -10.25 -9.59
N ALA A 52 12.21 -11.57 -9.39
CA ALA A 52 11.08 -12.38 -9.78
C ALA A 52 9.80 -11.75 -9.20
N ALA A 53 8.85 -11.39 -10.08
CA ALA A 53 7.62 -10.74 -9.68
C ALA A 53 6.88 -11.64 -8.67
N LYS A 54 6.77 -11.20 -7.43
CA LYS A 54 6.14 -11.96 -6.35
C LYS A 54 4.69 -12.26 -6.73
N LYS A 55 4.33 -13.54 -6.83
CA LYS A 55 2.98 -13.99 -7.15
C LYS A 55 1.99 -13.40 -6.12
N VAL A 56 1.03 -12.60 -6.59
CA VAL A 56 -0.01 -12.03 -5.74
C VAL A 56 -1.03 -13.11 -5.41
N THR A 57 -1.32 -13.30 -4.12
CA THR A 57 -2.34 -14.21 -3.61
C THR A 57 -3.55 -13.44 -3.12
N TYR A 58 -4.73 -14.06 -3.24
CA TYR A 58 -5.99 -13.46 -2.85
C TYR A 58 -6.73 -14.32 -1.84
N ALA A 59 -7.32 -13.69 -0.84
CA ALA A 59 -8.21 -14.29 0.14
C ALA A 59 -9.64 -13.78 -0.07
N PHE A 60 -10.64 -14.63 0.15
CA PHE A 60 -12.03 -14.19 0.20
C PHE A 60 -12.21 -13.24 1.40
N PRO A 61 -12.81 -12.04 1.23
CA PRO A 61 -12.70 -10.96 2.19
C PRO A 61 -13.48 -11.11 3.49
N VAL A 62 -14.36 -12.12 3.62
CA VAL A 62 -15.10 -12.39 4.86
C VAL A 62 -14.88 -13.84 5.31
N LYS A 63 -14.34 -14.04 6.51
CA LYS A 63 -14.14 -15.38 7.10
C LYS A 63 -15.40 -15.83 7.84
N ALA A 64 -16.30 -16.50 7.11
CA ALA A 64 -17.48 -17.17 7.66
C ALA A 64 -17.89 -18.33 6.76
N LYS A 65 -18.59 -19.34 7.32
CA LYS A 65 -19.12 -20.48 6.55
C LYS A 65 -20.20 -20.02 5.56
N ASN A 66 -21.16 -19.23 6.04
CA ASN A 66 -22.31 -18.78 5.26
C ASN A 66 -22.12 -17.31 4.89
N VAL A 67 -21.60 -17.05 3.68
CA VAL A 67 -21.52 -15.73 3.09
C VAL A 67 -22.23 -15.76 1.75
N SER A 68 -23.26 -14.95 1.56
CA SER A 68 -23.89 -14.73 0.27
C SER A 68 -23.49 -13.40 -0.33
N PHE A 69 -23.57 -13.28 -1.64
CA PHE A 69 -23.41 -12.01 -2.36
C PHE A 69 -24.11 -12.07 -3.71
N HIS A 70 -24.55 -10.90 -4.19
CA HIS A 70 -25.15 -10.76 -5.51
C HIS A 70 -24.07 -10.52 -6.58
N LYS A 71 -24.40 -10.85 -7.83
CA LYS A 71 -23.50 -10.58 -8.97
C LYS A 71 -23.38 -9.09 -9.25
N THR A 72 -24.38 -8.31 -8.89
CA THR A 72 -24.50 -6.87 -9.13
C THR A 72 -24.91 -6.14 -7.85
N HIS A 73 -24.71 -4.84 -7.84
CA HIS A 73 -25.16 -3.89 -6.82
C HIS A 73 -25.96 -2.79 -7.50
N ALA A 74 -26.96 -2.23 -6.84
CA ALA A 74 -27.76 -1.15 -7.39
C ALA A 74 -26.91 0.12 -7.62
N GLY A 75 -26.99 0.69 -8.83
CA GLY A 75 -26.44 1.99 -9.19
C GLY A 75 -24.96 2.03 -9.59
N TYR A 76 -24.09 1.12 -9.14
CA TYR A 76 -22.66 1.14 -9.49
C TYR A 76 -21.99 -0.22 -9.24
N PRO A 77 -20.80 -0.48 -9.87
CA PRO A 77 -20.10 -1.75 -9.74
C PRO A 77 -19.51 -1.99 -8.32
N ALA A 78 -20.25 -2.74 -7.52
CA ALA A 78 -19.86 -3.21 -6.20
C ALA A 78 -20.59 -4.52 -5.87
N THR A 79 -20.50 -5.00 -4.65
CA THR A 79 -21.39 -6.05 -4.09
C THR A 79 -21.44 -5.97 -2.58
N ASP A 80 -22.50 -6.50 -1.99
CA ASP A 80 -22.65 -6.66 -0.56
C ASP A 80 -22.41 -8.12 -0.18
N LEU A 81 -21.51 -8.33 0.79
CA LEU A 81 -21.16 -9.64 1.34
C LEU A 81 -21.95 -9.84 2.62
N PHE A 82 -23.06 -10.55 2.53
CA PHE A 82 -23.94 -10.82 3.66
C PHE A 82 -23.37 -11.93 4.54
N ALA A 83 -23.16 -11.64 5.79
CA ALA A 83 -22.69 -12.56 6.83
C ALA A 83 -23.15 -12.08 8.19
N ALA A 84 -23.17 -12.96 9.20
CA ALA A 84 -23.50 -12.56 10.56
C ALA A 84 -22.59 -11.43 11.06
N CYS A 85 -23.16 -10.48 11.80
CA CYS A 85 -22.40 -9.41 12.44
C CYS A 85 -21.28 -10.00 13.31
N GLY A 86 -20.15 -9.29 13.39
CA GLY A 86 -18.99 -9.71 14.17
C GLY A 86 -18.04 -10.67 13.45
N LYS A 87 -18.41 -11.27 12.31
CA LYS A 87 -17.51 -12.13 11.53
C LYS A 87 -16.31 -11.34 11.00
N PRO A 88 -15.11 -11.96 10.89
CA PRO A 88 -13.92 -11.27 10.44
C PRO A 88 -14.04 -10.76 9.00
N PHE A 89 -13.80 -9.47 8.79
CA PHE A 89 -13.46 -8.86 7.50
C PHE A 89 -11.94 -8.84 7.38
N VAL A 90 -11.40 -9.36 6.26
CA VAL A 90 -9.97 -9.57 6.09
C VAL A 90 -9.44 -8.90 4.82
N ALA A 91 -8.13 -8.67 4.78
CA ALA A 91 -7.44 -8.15 3.60
C ALA A 91 -7.52 -9.16 2.46
N THR A 92 -8.04 -8.72 1.32
CA THR A 92 -8.15 -9.54 0.11
C THR A 92 -6.80 -10.00 -0.41
N THR A 93 -5.81 -9.14 -0.33
CA THR A 93 -4.41 -9.43 -0.71
C THR A 93 -3.46 -8.68 0.21
N SER A 94 -2.17 -9.02 0.18
CA SER A 94 -1.16 -8.22 0.86
C SER A 94 -1.10 -6.82 0.25
N GLY A 95 -0.80 -5.82 1.08
CA GLY A 95 -0.80 -4.43 0.61
C GLY A 95 -0.65 -3.43 1.75
N VAL A 96 -1.01 -2.19 1.49
CA VAL A 96 -0.91 -1.08 2.45
C VAL A 96 -2.28 -0.45 2.68
N VAL A 97 -2.62 -0.17 3.92
CA VAL A 97 -3.87 0.52 4.29
C VAL A 97 -3.83 1.96 3.76
N LEU A 98 -4.81 2.32 2.93
CA LEU A 98 -4.97 3.67 2.36
C LEU A 98 -5.77 4.57 3.29
N GLU A 99 -6.90 4.07 3.77
CA GLU A 99 -7.88 4.84 4.53
C GLU A 99 -8.57 3.96 5.57
N VAL A 100 -8.97 4.59 6.66
CA VAL A 100 -9.74 3.98 7.75
C VAL A 100 -10.78 4.97 8.26
N SER A 101 -12.01 4.52 8.49
CA SER A 101 -12.99 5.21 9.32
C SER A 101 -13.34 4.34 10.53
N ARG A 102 -13.09 4.85 11.74
CA ARG A 102 -13.42 4.18 13.01
C ARG A 102 -14.70 4.71 13.64
N VAL A 103 -15.19 5.85 13.15
CA VAL A 103 -16.36 6.53 13.64
C VAL A 103 -17.47 6.46 12.60
N ASP A 104 -18.67 6.10 13.02
CA ASP A 104 -19.85 6.17 12.17
C ASP A 104 -20.40 7.61 12.22
N LYS A 105 -20.17 8.35 11.15
CA LYS A 105 -20.65 9.72 10.99
C LYS A 105 -21.99 9.80 10.22
N TYR A 106 -22.50 8.67 9.74
CA TYR A 106 -23.76 8.65 9.02
C TYR A 106 -24.93 8.94 9.97
N ARG A 107 -25.92 9.63 9.46
CA ARG A 107 -27.24 9.84 10.11
C ARG A 107 -28.32 9.55 9.08
N LYS A 108 -29.38 8.89 9.50
CA LYS A 108 -30.54 8.60 8.64
C LYS A 108 -31.05 9.92 8.01
N GLY A 109 -31.35 9.91 6.73
CA GLY A 109 -31.78 11.09 5.97
C GLY A 109 -30.67 11.95 5.38
N MET A 110 -29.38 11.65 5.65
CA MET A 110 -28.28 12.33 4.95
C MET A 110 -28.32 12.00 3.46
N LYS A 111 -27.97 13.00 2.61
CA LYS A 111 -27.76 12.80 1.16
C LYS A 111 -26.63 11.78 0.93
N ASP A 112 -26.70 11.06 -0.20
CA ASP A 112 -25.64 10.13 -0.62
C ASP A 112 -24.27 10.82 -0.61
N GLY A 113 -23.31 10.22 0.10
CA GLY A 113 -22.06 10.91 0.39
C GLY A 113 -20.97 10.04 1.02
N PRO A 114 -19.85 10.64 1.39
CA PRO A 114 -18.66 9.93 1.90
C PRO A 114 -18.90 9.19 3.21
N TYR A 115 -19.96 9.51 3.94
CA TYR A 115 -20.28 8.90 5.24
C TYR A 115 -21.18 7.66 5.14
N ASN A 116 -21.74 7.35 3.96
CA ASN A 116 -22.60 6.19 3.75
C ASN A 116 -21.98 4.87 4.20
N GLY A 117 -20.67 4.73 4.03
CA GLY A 117 -19.94 3.52 4.44
C GLY A 117 -19.82 3.30 5.94
N GLY A 118 -20.15 4.29 6.79
CA GLY A 118 -19.93 4.20 8.23
C GLY A 118 -18.48 3.92 8.59
N LYS A 119 -18.22 2.85 9.36
CA LYS A 119 -16.86 2.37 9.62
C LYS A 119 -16.36 1.54 8.45
N PHE A 120 -15.11 1.80 8.02
CA PHE A 120 -14.54 1.12 6.84
C PHE A 120 -13.01 1.00 6.89
N VAL A 121 -12.49 0.12 6.06
CA VAL A 121 -11.07 0.03 5.72
C VAL A 121 -10.91 -0.05 4.21
N SER A 122 -9.93 0.65 3.67
CA SER A 122 -9.51 0.61 2.27
C SER A 122 -8.01 0.29 2.21
N ILE A 123 -7.63 -0.69 1.39
CA ILE A 123 -6.23 -1.07 1.18
C ILE A 123 -5.85 -0.89 -0.30
N LYS A 124 -4.57 -0.55 -0.56
CA LYS A 124 -3.93 -0.73 -1.86
C LYS A 124 -3.20 -2.07 -1.83
N GLY A 125 -3.68 -3.02 -2.61
CA GLY A 125 -3.04 -4.31 -2.80
C GLY A 125 -1.69 -4.20 -3.53
N ASP A 126 -0.85 -5.22 -3.39
CA ASP A 126 0.43 -5.33 -4.10
C ASP A 126 0.24 -5.46 -5.61
N ASP A 127 -0.97 -5.79 -6.06
CA ASP A 127 -1.42 -5.75 -7.46
C ASP A 127 -1.82 -4.36 -7.97
N GLY A 128 -1.66 -3.33 -7.14
CA GLY A 128 -2.00 -1.94 -7.49
C GLY A 128 -3.50 -1.60 -7.41
N VAL A 129 -4.35 -2.50 -6.94
CA VAL A 129 -5.80 -2.33 -6.85
C VAL A 129 -6.22 -1.84 -5.46
N ARG A 130 -7.24 -0.98 -5.40
CA ARG A 130 -7.92 -0.65 -4.14
C ARG A 130 -9.01 -1.66 -3.84
N TYR A 131 -8.99 -2.17 -2.62
CA TYR A 131 -10.03 -3.01 -2.02
C TYR A 131 -10.65 -2.28 -0.85
N TYR A 132 -11.96 -2.10 -0.88
CA TYR A 132 -12.72 -1.34 0.10
C TYR A 132 -13.77 -2.23 0.75
N GLY A 133 -13.85 -2.18 2.08
CA GLY A 133 -14.92 -2.82 2.84
C GLY A 133 -15.49 -1.88 3.88
N SER A 134 -16.81 -1.73 3.89
CA SER A 134 -17.52 -0.79 4.77
C SER A 134 -18.67 -1.45 5.53
N HIS A 135 -19.42 -0.65 6.28
CA HIS A 135 -20.46 -1.04 7.24
C HIS A 135 -19.94 -1.86 8.41
N LEU A 136 -18.63 -1.75 8.72
CA LEU A 136 -17.99 -2.55 9.77
C LEU A 136 -18.52 -2.18 11.15
N SER A 137 -18.68 -3.18 12.03
CA SER A 137 -18.97 -2.93 13.46
C SER A 137 -17.74 -2.36 14.18
N SER A 138 -16.54 -2.83 13.79
CA SER A 138 -15.27 -2.34 14.32
C SER A 138 -14.15 -2.47 13.29
N VAL A 139 -13.12 -1.62 13.43
CA VAL A 139 -11.83 -1.76 12.74
C VAL A 139 -10.82 -2.31 13.75
N SER A 140 -10.05 -3.32 13.37
CA SER A 140 -9.08 -4.00 14.24
C SER A 140 -8.02 -3.03 14.78
N LYS A 141 -7.57 -3.26 16.02
CA LYS A 141 -6.46 -2.51 16.64
C LYS A 141 -5.22 -2.61 15.75
N GLY A 142 -4.48 -1.53 15.61
CA GLY A 142 -3.28 -1.46 14.77
C GLY A 142 -3.54 -1.22 13.27
N ILE A 143 -4.77 -1.39 12.75
CA ILE A 143 -5.09 -1.06 11.36
C ILE A 143 -5.25 0.45 11.22
N LYS A 144 -4.26 1.12 10.63
CA LYS A 144 -4.23 2.56 10.37
C LYS A 144 -3.56 2.85 9.02
N LYS A 145 -3.82 4.02 8.46
CA LYS A 145 -3.20 4.45 7.19
C LYS A 145 -1.69 4.23 7.20
N GLY A 146 -1.15 3.69 6.12
CA GLY A 146 0.27 3.39 5.94
C GLY A 146 0.71 2.02 6.47
N VAL A 147 -0.10 1.33 7.29
CA VAL A 147 0.24 0.00 7.81
C VAL A 147 0.18 -1.03 6.71
N ARG A 148 1.22 -1.87 6.64
CA ARG A 148 1.26 -3.03 5.77
C ARG A 148 0.44 -4.18 6.37
N VAL A 149 -0.33 -4.85 5.51
CA VAL A 149 -1.15 -6.01 5.87
C VAL A 149 -0.85 -7.20 4.95
N LYS A 150 -1.07 -8.41 5.45
CA LYS A 150 -0.94 -9.66 4.68
C LYS A 150 -2.32 -10.12 4.18
N ALA A 151 -2.36 -10.84 3.05
CA ALA A 151 -3.57 -11.49 2.58
C ALA A 151 -4.21 -12.34 3.70
N GLY A 152 -5.51 -12.21 3.91
CA GLY A 152 -6.25 -12.90 4.98
C GLY A 152 -6.08 -12.32 6.39
N GLN A 153 -5.27 -11.26 6.58
CA GLN A 153 -5.15 -10.55 7.86
C GLN A 153 -6.46 -9.83 8.20
N GLN A 154 -6.93 -9.94 9.44
CA GLN A 154 -8.16 -9.29 9.87
C GLN A 154 -8.00 -7.77 9.88
N LEU A 155 -8.91 -7.08 9.19
CA LEU A 155 -9.00 -5.62 9.11
C LEU A 155 -10.08 -5.06 10.04
N GLY A 156 -11.13 -5.85 10.29
CA GLY A 156 -12.28 -5.45 11.08
C GLY A 156 -13.30 -6.57 11.22
N LYS A 157 -14.51 -6.21 11.58
CA LYS A 157 -15.62 -7.16 11.75
C LYS A 157 -16.85 -6.68 10.96
N VAL A 158 -17.56 -7.60 10.35
CA VAL A 158 -18.86 -7.36 9.70
C VAL A 158 -19.79 -6.62 10.63
N GLY A 159 -20.51 -5.64 10.12
CA GLY A 159 -21.45 -4.85 10.91
C GLY A 159 -22.58 -4.28 10.07
N LYS A 160 -23.15 -3.19 10.56
CA LYS A 160 -24.27 -2.48 9.95
C LYS A 160 -24.21 -0.97 10.20
N THR A 161 -22.99 -0.41 10.31
CA THR A 161 -22.78 1.03 10.45
C THR A 161 -22.98 1.76 9.12
N GLY A 162 -23.20 3.05 9.15
CA GLY A 162 -23.50 3.81 7.95
C GLY A 162 -24.90 3.51 7.38
N ASN A 163 -25.06 3.72 6.06
CA ASN A 163 -26.32 3.44 5.35
C ASN A 163 -26.44 1.95 4.96
N ALA A 164 -26.49 1.07 5.95
CA ALA A 164 -26.52 -0.38 5.78
C ALA A 164 -27.94 -0.97 5.85
N SER A 165 -28.99 -0.17 5.86
CA SER A 165 -30.39 -0.63 6.00
C SER A 165 -30.61 -1.57 7.19
N ASN A 166 -29.82 -1.40 8.27
CA ASN A 166 -29.81 -2.24 9.47
C ASN A 166 -29.50 -3.73 9.24
N VAL A 167 -28.89 -4.07 8.10
CA VAL A 167 -28.51 -5.45 7.72
C VAL A 167 -27.00 -5.67 7.89
N CYS A 168 -26.63 -6.81 8.49
CA CYS A 168 -25.22 -7.18 8.65
C CYS A 168 -24.61 -7.61 7.31
N HIS A 169 -23.68 -6.80 6.79
CA HIS A 169 -22.93 -7.10 5.58
C HIS A 169 -21.64 -6.29 5.52
N VAL A 170 -20.80 -6.60 4.55
CA VAL A 170 -19.71 -5.74 4.11
C VAL A 170 -20.03 -5.28 2.70
N HIS A 171 -20.25 -3.99 2.51
CA HIS A 171 -20.22 -3.42 1.17
C HIS A 171 -18.79 -3.48 0.65
N TYR A 172 -18.59 -4.16 -0.48
CA TYR A 172 -17.27 -4.47 -1.02
C TYR A 172 -17.05 -3.86 -2.40
N GLY A 173 -16.04 -2.98 -2.49
CA GLY A 173 -15.68 -2.27 -3.71
C GLY A 173 -14.28 -2.61 -4.21
N ILE A 174 -14.13 -2.66 -5.55
CA ILE A 174 -12.86 -2.79 -6.26
C ILE A 174 -12.69 -1.55 -7.15
N SER A 175 -11.55 -0.86 -7.02
CA SER A 175 -11.32 0.40 -7.74
C SER A 175 -9.83 0.72 -7.90
N PRO A 176 -9.44 1.73 -8.73
CA PRO A 176 -8.09 2.28 -8.69
C PRO A 176 -7.79 2.98 -7.36
N PRO A 177 -6.53 2.94 -6.88
CA PRO A 177 -6.11 3.61 -5.66
C PRO A 177 -5.87 5.10 -5.89
N CYS A 178 -6.94 5.87 -6.05
CA CYS A 178 -6.87 7.31 -6.24
C CYS A 178 -6.31 8.03 -5.01
N LYS A 179 -5.61 9.13 -5.20
CA LYS A 179 -4.91 9.85 -4.11
C LYS A 179 -5.77 10.92 -3.42
N LYS A 180 -6.86 11.36 -4.05
CA LYS A 180 -7.71 12.44 -3.51
C LYS A 180 -8.73 11.91 -2.53
N ALA A 181 -8.86 12.54 -1.36
CA ALA A 181 -9.81 12.18 -0.31
C ALA A 181 -11.29 12.29 -0.76
N GLY A 182 -11.60 13.12 -1.77
CA GLY A 182 -12.96 13.32 -2.29
C GLY A 182 -13.47 12.26 -3.27
N ASP A 183 -12.71 11.18 -3.50
CA ASP A 183 -13.04 10.14 -4.49
C ASP A 183 -13.98 9.03 -3.96
N TRP A 184 -14.82 9.34 -2.99
CA TRP A 184 -15.67 8.35 -2.34
C TRP A 184 -16.56 7.55 -3.33
N LYS A 185 -16.98 8.16 -4.44
CA LYS A 185 -17.72 7.48 -5.52
C LYS A 185 -16.88 6.41 -6.22
N VAL A 186 -15.59 6.65 -6.42
CA VAL A 186 -14.65 5.66 -6.97
C VAL A 186 -14.31 4.60 -5.92
N ARG A 187 -14.05 5.02 -4.67
CA ARG A 187 -13.71 4.13 -3.56
C ARG A 187 -14.77 3.06 -3.32
N ARG A 188 -16.05 3.40 -3.39
CA ARG A 188 -17.15 2.44 -3.17
C ARG A 188 -17.25 1.33 -4.20
N GLY A 189 -16.58 1.47 -5.36
CA GLY A 189 -16.46 0.43 -6.38
C GLY A 189 -16.73 0.94 -7.79
N VAL A 190 -15.93 0.46 -8.75
CA VAL A 190 -16.05 0.76 -10.19
C VAL A 190 -15.78 -0.45 -11.08
N VAL A 191 -15.44 -1.59 -10.46
CA VAL A 191 -15.24 -2.89 -11.14
C VAL A 191 -16.10 -3.94 -10.43
N TRP A 192 -16.93 -4.67 -11.20
CA TRP A 192 -17.81 -5.72 -10.67
C TRP A 192 -17.03 -6.82 -9.95
N PRO A 193 -17.24 -7.05 -8.63
CA PRO A 193 -16.41 -7.96 -7.85
C PRO A 193 -16.75 -9.44 -8.02
N ALA A 194 -17.98 -9.79 -8.43
CA ALA A 194 -18.52 -11.15 -8.29
C ALA A 194 -17.64 -12.27 -8.89
N LYS A 195 -17.08 -12.07 -10.10
CA LYS A 195 -16.22 -13.09 -10.75
C LYS A 195 -14.90 -13.31 -10.00
N TYR A 196 -14.38 -12.31 -9.32
CA TYR A 196 -13.18 -12.39 -8.50
C TYR A 196 -13.49 -13.07 -7.17
N LEU A 197 -14.55 -12.65 -6.50
CA LEU A 197 -15.04 -13.27 -5.26
C LEU A 197 -15.34 -14.76 -5.43
N THR A 198 -15.95 -15.15 -6.55
CA THR A 198 -16.19 -16.56 -6.88
C THR A 198 -14.87 -17.34 -7.02
N SER A 199 -13.87 -16.76 -7.65
CA SER A 199 -12.53 -17.35 -7.74
C SER A 199 -11.88 -17.50 -6.36
N TRP A 200 -11.82 -16.41 -5.59
CA TRP A 200 -11.17 -16.40 -4.28
C TRP A 200 -11.83 -17.31 -3.25
N ARG A 201 -13.16 -17.46 -3.29
CA ARG A 201 -13.90 -18.39 -2.45
C ARG A 201 -13.50 -19.86 -2.67
N LYS A 202 -13.10 -20.19 -3.90
CA LYS A 202 -12.65 -21.54 -4.30
C LYS A 202 -11.11 -21.69 -4.19
N GLY A 203 -10.39 -20.75 -3.55
CA GLY A 203 -8.94 -20.75 -3.45
C GLY A 203 -8.20 -20.31 -4.71
N GLY A 204 -8.91 -19.85 -5.75
CA GLY A 204 -8.32 -19.31 -6.96
C GLY A 204 -7.77 -17.88 -6.78
N HIS A 205 -6.97 -17.42 -7.72
CA HIS A 205 -6.27 -16.14 -7.65
C HIS A 205 -6.54 -15.23 -8.85
N LYS A 206 -7.79 -15.17 -9.32
CA LYS A 206 -8.17 -14.28 -10.43
C LYS A 206 -7.92 -12.82 -10.03
N SER A 207 -7.07 -12.11 -10.79
CA SER A 207 -6.70 -10.72 -10.52
C SER A 207 -7.65 -9.72 -11.15
N PRO A 208 -8.10 -8.68 -10.45
CA PRO A 208 -8.85 -7.55 -11.01
C PRO A 208 -7.95 -6.46 -11.62
N ALA A 209 -6.63 -6.57 -11.52
CA ALA A 209 -5.68 -5.50 -11.87
C ALA A 209 -5.86 -4.98 -13.31
N ALA A 210 -6.04 -5.88 -14.29
CA ALA A 210 -6.26 -5.48 -15.69
C ALA A 210 -7.54 -4.68 -15.87
N ALA A 211 -8.65 -5.09 -15.22
CA ALA A 211 -9.92 -4.37 -15.29
C ALA A 211 -9.84 -2.99 -14.62
N VAL A 212 -9.14 -2.89 -13.48
CA VAL A 212 -8.92 -1.62 -12.79
C VAL A 212 -8.04 -0.69 -13.61
N LYS A 213 -6.97 -1.21 -14.23
CA LYS A 213 -6.09 -0.43 -15.13
C LYS A 213 -6.86 0.10 -16.35
N ALA A 214 -7.71 -0.74 -16.96
CA ALA A 214 -8.55 -0.34 -18.08
C ALA A 214 -9.53 0.77 -17.67
N TYR A 215 -10.19 0.64 -16.52
CA TYR A 215 -11.05 1.69 -15.97
C TYR A 215 -10.26 2.99 -15.75
N GLN A 216 -9.12 2.91 -15.11
CA GLN A 216 -8.27 4.07 -14.80
C GLN A 216 -7.78 4.78 -16.06
N LYS A 217 -7.43 4.04 -17.12
CA LYS A 217 -7.07 4.62 -18.43
C LYS A 217 -8.24 5.38 -19.05
N LYS A 218 -9.47 4.86 -18.94
CA LYS A 218 -10.67 5.46 -19.57
C LYS A 218 -11.26 6.62 -18.75
N LYS A 219 -11.28 6.53 -17.43
CA LYS A 219 -12.02 7.42 -16.53
C LYS A 219 -11.13 8.17 -15.52
N GLY A 220 -9.86 7.81 -15.39
CA GLY A 220 -9.00 8.32 -14.35
C GLY A 220 -9.53 7.96 -12.95
N CYS A 221 -9.68 8.97 -12.08
CA CYS A 221 -10.28 8.86 -10.75
C CYS A 221 -11.68 9.51 -10.67
N LYS A 222 -12.48 9.37 -11.72
CA LYS A 222 -13.87 9.84 -11.80
C LYS A 222 -14.81 8.62 -11.84
N ALA A 223 -15.98 8.72 -11.19
CA ALA A 223 -17.05 7.73 -11.21
C ALA A 223 -18.36 8.39 -11.61
#